data_2107a39bbaf89657d8c42479d84c8166
#
_entry.id   2107a39bbaf89657d8c42479d84c8166
#
_cell.length_a   1.000
_cell.length_b   1.000
_cell.length_c   1.000
_cell.angle_alpha   90.00
_cell.angle_beta   90.00
_cell.angle_gamma   90.00
#
_symmetry.space_group_name_H-M   'P 1'
#
loop_
_entity.id
_entity.type
_entity.pdbx_description
1 polymer ?
#
loop_
_entity_poly.entity_id
_entity_poly.type
_entity_poly.pdbx_seq_one_letter_code
_entity_poly.pdbx_strand_id
1 'polypeptide(L)'
;MVIGCGGVASVAVHKCCQNSGVFTELMIASRTKSKCDALKAQLEGKTDTVITTAQVDADKVEELEALIRSYKPDAVLNVALPYQDLTIMEACLRTGVDYIDTANYEAENTDDPQWRAIYEKRCKEKGFTAYFDYSWQWDLNDRFKEAGLTALLGSGFDPGVTSVFSAYALKHYFDEIHTIDILDCNGGDHGYPFATNFNPEINLREVSANGSYWENGHWVETKPMEIKREYNFPQVGEKDMYLLHHEEIESLAKNVPGVKRIRFFMTFGQSYLTHMKCLENVGMLSTSPIQFQGQEIVPIQFLKALLPDPASLGPRTVGKTNIGCIFN
;
A
#
# COMPACT_ATOMS: atom_id res chain seq x y z
N MET A 1 6.15 -17.39 -3.89
CA MET A 1 5.05 -17.16 -4.87
C MET A 1 4.62 -15.72 -4.78
N VAL A 2 4.31 -15.06 -5.91
CA VAL A 2 3.83 -13.66 -5.95
C VAL A 2 2.37 -13.66 -6.39
N ILE A 3 1.50 -13.06 -5.59
CA ILE A 3 0.08 -12.84 -5.91
C ILE A 3 -0.09 -11.38 -6.30
N GLY A 4 -0.54 -11.14 -7.52
CA GLY A 4 -0.65 -9.82 -8.16
C GLY A 4 0.28 -9.70 -9.37
N CYS A 5 -0.11 -8.88 -10.35
CA CYS A 5 0.66 -8.64 -11.57
C CYS A 5 0.45 -7.21 -12.09
N GLY A 6 0.55 -6.23 -11.17
CA GLY A 6 0.54 -4.80 -11.44
C GLY A 6 1.94 -4.19 -11.46
N GLY A 7 2.02 -2.87 -11.34
CA GLY A 7 3.29 -2.12 -11.34
C GLY A 7 4.24 -2.56 -10.22
N VAL A 8 3.75 -2.67 -8.99
CA VAL A 8 4.54 -3.12 -7.83
C VAL A 8 5.04 -4.55 -8.05
N ALA A 9 4.17 -5.46 -8.49
CA ALA A 9 4.56 -6.84 -8.80
C ALA A 9 5.66 -6.91 -9.86
N SER A 10 5.59 -6.09 -10.90
CA SER A 10 6.62 -6.03 -11.93
C SER A 10 7.99 -5.68 -11.33
N VAL A 11 8.06 -4.65 -10.48
CA VAL A 11 9.31 -4.25 -9.82
C VAL A 11 9.82 -5.36 -8.89
N ALA A 12 8.95 -5.90 -8.03
CA ALA A 12 9.32 -6.94 -7.06
C ALA A 12 9.85 -8.20 -7.78
N VAL A 13 9.17 -8.67 -8.82
CA VAL A 13 9.60 -9.83 -9.61
C VAL A 13 10.96 -9.58 -10.27
N HIS A 14 11.17 -8.41 -10.88
CA HIS A 14 12.47 -8.05 -11.45
C HIS A 14 13.58 -8.08 -10.38
N LYS A 15 13.32 -7.56 -9.17
CA LYS A 15 14.28 -7.56 -8.06
C LYS A 15 14.57 -8.96 -7.53
N CYS A 16 13.57 -9.81 -7.39
CA CYS A 16 13.77 -11.23 -7.07
C CYS A 16 14.65 -11.91 -8.13
N CYS A 17 14.37 -11.69 -9.40
CA CYS A 17 15.14 -12.26 -10.51
C CYS A 17 16.59 -11.75 -10.59
N GLN A 18 16.88 -10.55 -10.11
CA GLN A 18 18.25 -10.05 -9.96
C GLN A 18 19.04 -10.77 -8.85
N ASN A 19 18.34 -11.48 -7.96
CA ASN A 19 18.89 -12.24 -6.85
C ASN A 19 18.57 -13.75 -7.00
N SER A 20 18.81 -14.30 -8.17
CA SER A 20 18.47 -15.71 -8.53
C SER A 20 19.14 -16.75 -7.63
N GLY A 21 20.26 -16.41 -6.98
CA GLY A 21 20.88 -17.28 -5.98
C GLY A 21 20.06 -17.47 -4.70
N VAL A 22 19.12 -16.57 -4.43
CA VAL A 22 18.15 -16.66 -3.31
C VAL A 22 16.77 -17.10 -3.83
N PHE A 23 16.29 -16.43 -4.88
CA PHE A 23 14.99 -16.72 -5.50
C PHE A 23 15.17 -17.63 -6.70
N THR A 24 15.40 -18.93 -6.43
CA THR A 24 15.69 -19.92 -7.48
C THR A 24 14.46 -20.25 -8.31
N GLU A 25 13.28 -20.22 -7.71
CA GLU A 25 11.99 -20.45 -8.35
C GLU A 25 10.98 -19.36 -7.97
N LEU A 26 10.19 -18.93 -8.93
CA LEU A 26 9.16 -17.92 -8.73
C LEU A 26 7.88 -18.27 -9.50
N MET A 27 6.74 -18.28 -8.82
CA MET A 27 5.43 -18.30 -9.48
C MET A 27 4.81 -16.92 -9.41
N ILE A 28 4.30 -16.43 -10.54
CA ILE A 28 3.52 -15.18 -10.65
C ILE A 28 2.07 -15.57 -10.91
N ALA A 29 1.16 -15.18 -10.04
CA ALA A 29 -0.26 -15.54 -10.17
C ALA A 29 -1.17 -14.30 -10.04
N SER A 30 -2.19 -14.21 -10.87
CA SER A 30 -3.21 -13.18 -10.82
C SER A 30 -4.49 -13.63 -11.54
N ARG A 31 -5.56 -12.85 -11.43
CA ARG A 31 -6.82 -13.09 -12.19
C ARG A 31 -6.59 -13.08 -13.71
N THR A 32 -5.62 -12.33 -14.20
CA THR A 32 -5.32 -12.20 -15.63
C THR A 32 -3.98 -12.87 -15.94
N LYS A 33 -4.02 -14.19 -16.22
CA LYS A 33 -2.82 -14.99 -16.50
C LYS A 33 -1.95 -14.39 -17.62
N SER A 34 -2.54 -13.81 -18.65
CA SER A 34 -1.80 -13.20 -19.76
C SER A 34 -0.87 -12.04 -19.33
N LYS A 35 -1.21 -11.29 -18.26
CA LYS A 35 -0.30 -10.31 -17.67
C LYS A 35 0.90 -10.97 -17.02
N CYS A 36 0.69 -12.08 -16.32
CA CYS A 36 1.77 -12.87 -15.70
C CYS A 36 2.70 -13.45 -16.77
N ASP A 37 2.13 -13.98 -17.85
CA ASP A 37 2.89 -14.52 -18.98
C ASP A 37 3.71 -13.42 -19.68
N ALA A 38 3.15 -12.22 -19.85
CA ALA A 38 3.86 -11.08 -20.43
C ALA A 38 5.03 -10.61 -19.53
N LEU A 39 4.85 -10.59 -18.22
CA LEU A 39 5.92 -10.24 -17.26
C LEU A 39 7.03 -11.32 -17.28
N LYS A 40 6.67 -12.60 -17.31
CA LYS A 40 7.64 -13.69 -17.47
C LYS A 40 8.44 -13.52 -18.77
N ALA A 41 7.78 -13.24 -19.89
CA ALA A 41 8.45 -13.08 -21.18
C ALA A 41 9.47 -11.92 -21.19
N GLN A 42 9.22 -10.84 -20.43
CA GLN A 42 10.18 -9.73 -20.29
C GLN A 42 11.49 -10.14 -19.59
N LEU A 43 11.45 -11.19 -18.79
CA LEU A 43 12.57 -11.72 -18.00
C LEU A 43 13.27 -12.90 -18.64
N GLU A 44 12.74 -13.43 -19.74
CA GLU A 44 13.30 -14.58 -20.44
C GLU A 44 14.76 -14.26 -20.91
N GLY A 45 15.67 -15.16 -20.58
CA GLY A 45 17.10 -14.99 -20.87
C GLY A 45 17.82 -13.91 -20.04
N LYS A 46 17.17 -13.32 -19.04
CA LYS A 46 17.75 -12.27 -18.17
C LYS A 46 17.96 -12.71 -16.73
N THR A 47 17.56 -13.92 -16.38
CA THR A 47 17.67 -14.45 -15.02
C THR A 47 17.81 -15.96 -15.06
N ASP A 48 18.44 -16.52 -14.02
CA ASP A 48 18.49 -17.95 -13.78
C ASP A 48 17.31 -18.44 -12.92
N THR A 49 16.49 -17.51 -12.40
CA THR A 49 15.26 -17.86 -11.67
C THR A 49 14.27 -18.59 -12.58
N VAL A 50 13.80 -19.74 -12.17
CA VAL A 50 12.74 -20.48 -12.91
C VAL A 50 11.40 -19.82 -12.66
N ILE A 51 10.82 -19.19 -13.68
CA ILE A 51 9.54 -18.49 -13.57
C ILE A 51 8.40 -19.33 -14.11
N THR A 52 7.38 -19.55 -13.30
CA THR A 52 6.10 -20.14 -13.68
C THR A 52 4.97 -19.12 -13.52
N THR A 53 3.83 -19.36 -14.19
CA THR A 53 2.68 -18.45 -14.13
C THR A 53 1.40 -19.23 -13.88
N ALA A 54 0.46 -18.64 -13.15
CA ALA A 54 -0.85 -19.23 -12.88
C ALA A 54 -1.97 -18.20 -12.98
N GLN A 55 -3.19 -18.67 -13.16
CA GLN A 55 -4.38 -17.88 -12.93
C GLN A 55 -4.92 -18.23 -11.55
N VAL A 56 -5.31 -17.20 -10.78
CA VAL A 56 -5.96 -17.36 -9.47
C VAL A 56 -6.84 -16.14 -9.18
N ASP A 57 -8.00 -16.39 -8.62
CA ASP A 57 -8.85 -15.35 -8.06
C ASP A 57 -8.52 -15.23 -6.56
N ALA A 58 -7.85 -14.14 -6.20
CA ALA A 58 -7.40 -13.91 -4.82
C ALA A 58 -8.54 -13.54 -3.86
N ASP A 59 -9.76 -13.35 -4.35
CA ASP A 59 -10.95 -13.21 -3.52
C ASP A 59 -11.48 -14.60 -3.02
N LYS A 60 -10.89 -15.69 -3.54
CA LYS A 60 -11.32 -17.06 -3.23
C LYS A 60 -10.23 -17.85 -2.52
N VAL A 61 -10.41 -18.03 -1.22
CA VAL A 61 -9.48 -18.78 -0.36
C VAL A 61 -9.19 -20.19 -0.91
N GLU A 62 -10.21 -20.89 -1.40
CA GLU A 62 -10.09 -22.26 -1.89
C GLU A 62 -9.23 -22.36 -3.18
N GLU A 63 -9.32 -21.37 -4.08
CA GLU A 63 -8.47 -21.31 -5.28
C GLU A 63 -7.02 -21.03 -4.89
N LEU A 64 -6.79 -20.12 -3.97
CA LEU A 64 -5.47 -19.82 -3.42
C LEU A 64 -4.87 -21.02 -2.71
N GLU A 65 -5.63 -21.68 -1.83
CA GLU A 65 -5.21 -22.88 -1.12
C GLU A 65 -4.79 -24.01 -2.09
N ALA A 66 -5.61 -24.28 -3.12
CA ALA A 66 -5.29 -25.29 -4.12
C ALA A 66 -3.99 -24.97 -4.88
N LEU A 67 -3.79 -23.70 -5.25
CA LEU A 67 -2.59 -23.25 -5.95
C LEU A 67 -1.34 -23.36 -5.06
N ILE A 68 -1.42 -22.89 -3.80
CA ILE A 68 -0.32 -22.95 -2.84
C ILE A 68 0.08 -24.40 -2.57
N ARG A 69 -0.89 -25.32 -2.34
CA ARG A 69 -0.63 -26.75 -2.13
C ARG A 69 0.02 -27.41 -3.34
N SER A 70 -0.35 -26.97 -4.54
CA SER A 70 0.23 -27.50 -5.80
C SER A 70 1.66 -27.03 -6.02
N TYR A 71 1.94 -25.77 -5.78
CA TYR A 71 3.26 -25.16 -6.03
C TYR A 71 4.22 -25.31 -4.85
N LYS A 72 3.70 -25.30 -3.61
CA LYS A 72 4.45 -25.43 -2.35
C LYS A 72 5.54 -24.36 -2.19
N PRO A 73 5.18 -23.07 -2.22
CA PRO A 73 6.16 -22.00 -1.99
C PRO A 73 6.61 -21.97 -0.54
N ASP A 74 7.82 -21.44 -0.29
CA ASP A 74 8.30 -21.13 1.06
C ASP A 74 7.55 -19.91 1.65
N ALA A 75 7.21 -18.93 0.80
CA ALA A 75 6.48 -17.73 1.18
C ALA A 75 5.58 -17.23 0.07
N VAL A 76 4.52 -16.51 0.45
CA VAL A 76 3.62 -15.79 -0.44
C VAL A 76 3.89 -14.30 -0.28
N LEU A 77 4.28 -13.62 -1.36
CA LEU A 77 4.34 -12.17 -1.47
C LEU A 77 3.04 -11.68 -2.11
N ASN A 78 2.26 -10.98 -1.31
CA ASN A 78 1.03 -10.33 -1.75
C ASN A 78 1.34 -8.91 -2.25
N VAL A 79 1.13 -8.68 -3.52
CA VAL A 79 1.18 -7.37 -4.19
C VAL A 79 -0.06 -7.21 -5.09
N ALA A 80 -1.15 -7.84 -4.69
CA ALA A 80 -2.49 -7.64 -5.23
C ALA A 80 -3.09 -6.33 -4.68
N LEU A 81 -4.40 -6.17 -4.74
CA LEU A 81 -5.05 -5.04 -4.09
C LEU A 81 -5.26 -5.33 -2.59
N PRO A 82 -5.33 -4.30 -1.74
CA PRO A 82 -5.48 -4.47 -0.29
C PRO A 82 -6.77 -5.20 0.10
N TYR A 83 -7.76 -5.23 -0.76
CA TYR A 83 -9.01 -5.98 -0.55
C TYR A 83 -8.80 -7.49 -0.36
N GLN A 84 -7.74 -8.05 -0.95
CA GLN A 84 -7.44 -9.49 -0.93
C GLN A 84 -6.52 -9.91 0.23
N ASP A 85 -6.03 -9.00 1.06
CA ASP A 85 -5.05 -9.32 2.09
C ASP A 85 -5.54 -10.43 3.03
N LEU A 86 -6.76 -10.29 3.57
CA LEU A 86 -7.29 -11.26 4.53
C LEU A 86 -7.55 -12.64 3.91
N THR A 87 -7.97 -12.70 2.65
CA THR A 87 -8.20 -13.97 1.94
C THR A 87 -6.89 -14.68 1.64
N ILE A 88 -5.84 -13.94 1.27
CA ILE A 88 -4.51 -14.51 1.03
C ILE A 88 -3.88 -14.96 2.34
N MET A 89 -3.98 -14.16 3.42
CA MET A 89 -3.51 -14.55 4.76
C MET A 89 -4.21 -15.82 5.26
N GLU A 90 -5.52 -15.94 5.07
CA GLU A 90 -6.29 -17.14 5.41
C GLU A 90 -5.79 -18.38 4.63
N ALA A 91 -5.53 -18.23 3.32
CA ALA A 91 -4.97 -19.32 2.51
C ALA A 91 -3.56 -19.73 2.98
N CYS A 92 -2.72 -18.75 3.36
CA CYS A 92 -1.40 -19.02 3.93
C CYS A 92 -1.50 -19.80 5.24
N LEU A 93 -2.39 -19.41 6.15
CA LEU A 93 -2.66 -20.13 7.41
C LEU A 93 -3.09 -21.56 7.16
N ARG A 94 -4.03 -21.81 6.24
CA ARG A 94 -4.53 -23.17 5.92
C ARG A 94 -3.50 -24.06 5.25
N THR A 95 -2.49 -23.46 4.63
CA THR A 95 -1.47 -24.20 3.88
C THR A 95 -0.12 -24.29 4.59
N GLY A 96 0.07 -23.55 5.70
CA GLY A 96 1.30 -23.54 6.46
C GLY A 96 2.44 -22.80 5.76
N VAL A 97 2.15 -21.65 5.12
CA VAL A 97 3.12 -20.86 4.35
C VAL A 97 3.22 -19.45 4.91
N ASP A 98 4.43 -18.89 4.95
CA ASP A 98 4.68 -17.54 5.40
C ASP A 98 4.07 -16.49 4.45
N TYR A 99 3.67 -15.35 5.00
CA TYR A 99 3.00 -14.26 4.29
C TYR A 99 3.81 -12.97 4.34
N ILE A 100 3.84 -12.23 3.23
CA ILE A 100 4.46 -10.91 3.13
C ILE A 100 3.56 -10.01 2.29
N ASP A 101 3.31 -8.78 2.72
CA ASP A 101 2.63 -7.76 1.92
C ASP A 101 3.38 -6.42 1.89
N THR A 102 2.82 -5.45 1.17
CA THR A 102 3.38 -4.10 1.00
C THR A 102 2.43 -3.00 1.46
N ALA A 103 1.24 -3.34 1.94
CA ALA A 103 0.20 -2.42 2.37
C ALA A 103 -0.68 -3.10 3.42
N ASN A 104 -1.69 -2.39 3.92
CA ASN A 104 -2.67 -2.90 4.85
C ASN A 104 -3.99 -3.22 4.14
N TYR A 105 -4.81 -4.05 4.79
CA TYR A 105 -6.16 -4.38 4.32
C TYR A 105 -7.05 -3.15 4.26
N GLU A 106 -7.80 -3.04 3.16
CA GLU A 106 -8.93 -2.14 3.01
C GLU A 106 -10.19 -2.92 2.63
N ALA A 107 -11.35 -2.48 3.11
CA ALA A 107 -12.62 -3.06 2.65
C ALA A 107 -12.96 -2.53 1.25
N GLU A 108 -13.32 -3.43 0.33
CA GLU A 108 -13.82 -3.06 -0.99
C GLU A 108 -15.20 -2.37 -0.88
N ASN A 109 -16.08 -2.89 -0.02
CA ASN A 109 -17.40 -2.35 0.22
C ASN A 109 -17.52 -1.74 1.62
N THR A 110 -17.34 -0.43 1.72
CA THR A 110 -17.47 0.33 2.97
C THR A 110 -18.92 0.60 3.38
N ASP A 111 -19.89 0.28 2.52
CA ASP A 111 -21.31 0.44 2.81
C ASP A 111 -21.95 -0.84 3.39
N ASP A 112 -21.19 -1.94 3.50
CA ASP A 112 -21.65 -3.16 4.19
C ASP A 112 -21.93 -2.84 5.66
N PRO A 113 -23.18 -3.05 6.14
CA PRO A 113 -23.56 -2.74 7.52
C PRO A 113 -22.75 -3.52 8.57
N GLN A 114 -22.34 -4.76 8.27
CA GLN A 114 -21.56 -5.59 9.20
C GLN A 114 -20.14 -5.05 9.33
N TRP A 115 -19.51 -4.75 8.21
CA TRP A 115 -18.19 -4.13 8.20
C TRP A 115 -18.23 -2.77 8.90
N ARG A 116 -19.23 -1.93 8.59
CA ARG A 116 -19.38 -0.60 9.17
C ARG A 116 -19.51 -0.62 10.69
N ALA A 117 -20.29 -1.55 11.25
CA ALA A 117 -20.42 -1.67 12.69
C ALA A 117 -19.10 -2.03 13.39
N ILE A 118 -18.28 -2.91 12.78
CA ILE A 118 -16.95 -3.24 13.29
C ILE A 118 -16.03 -2.04 13.16
N TYR A 119 -16.00 -1.39 12.00
CA TYR A 119 -15.19 -0.22 11.72
C TYR A 119 -15.46 0.93 12.71
N GLU A 120 -16.71 1.30 12.93
CA GLU A 120 -17.10 2.36 13.88
C GLU A 120 -16.63 2.06 15.32
N LYS A 121 -16.70 0.79 15.72
CA LYS A 121 -16.15 0.35 17.00
C LYS A 121 -14.63 0.55 17.05
N ARG A 122 -13.91 0.12 16.02
CA ARG A 122 -12.45 0.25 15.94
C ARG A 122 -12.02 1.72 15.92
N CYS A 123 -12.72 2.60 15.21
CA CYS A 123 -12.44 4.04 15.22
C CYS A 123 -12.49 4.64 16.62
N LYS A 124 -13.49 4.25 17.42
CA LYS A 124 -13.61 4.70 18.81
C LYS A 124 -12.45 4.20 19.70
N GLU A 125 -12.00 2.98 19.46
CA GLU A 125 -10.89 2.36 20.21
C GLU A 125 -9.54 2.97 19.79
N LYS A 126 -9.33 3.23 18.52
CA LYS A 126 -8.09 3.81 17.98
C LYS A 126 -7.97 5.33 18.20
N GLY A 127 -9.09 6.04 18.15
CA GLY A 127 -9.14 7.51 18.25
C GLY A 127 -8.92 8.24 16.91
N PHE A 128 -9.07 7.55 15.77
CA PHE A 128 -9.03 8.14 14.43
C PHE A 128 -9.95 7.37 13.46
N THR A 129 -10.32 7.99 12.34
CA THR A 129 -11.34 7.46 11.40
C THR A 129 -10.76 6.88 10.11
N ALA A 130 -9.45 6.78 9.94
CA ALA A 130 -8.88 6.06 8.80
C ALA A 130 -9.30 4.59 8.85
N TYR A 131 -9.79 4.06 7.72
CA TYR A 131 -10.21 2.66 7.62
C TYR A 131 -9.13 1.76 7.01
N PHE A 132 -8.07 2.32 6.50
CA PHE A 132 -6.85 1.63 6.07
C PHE A 132 -5.86 1.62 7.25
N ASP A 133 -5.84 0.52 7.97
CA ASP A 133 -4.98 0.27 9.14
C ASP A 133 -4.74 -1.23 9.30
N TYR A 134 -3.71 -1.58 10.09
CA TYR A 134 -3.34 -2.99 10.29
C TYR A 134 -4.25 -3.78 11.24
N SER A 135 -5.24 -3.17 11.90
CA SER A 135 -6.03 -3.86 12.92
C SER A 135 -6.72 -5.13 12.41
N TRP A 136 -7.12 -5.14 11.13
CA TRP A 136 -7.77 -6.28 10.49
C TRP A 136 -6.82 -7.47 10.29
N GLN A 137 -5.58 -7.20 9.90
CA GLN A 137 -4.54 -8.22 9.74
C GLN A 137 -4.02 -8.68 11.11
N TRP A 138 -3.91 -7.77 12.09
CA TRP A 138 -3.54 -8.11 13.47
C TRP A 138 -4.53 -9.04 14.18
N ASP A 139 -5.78 -9.11 13.77
CA ASP A 139 -6.74 -10.11 14.27
C ASP A 139 -6.29 -11.55 14.00
N LEU A 140 -5.43 -11.76 13.02
CA LEU A 140 -4.88 -13.08 12.66
C LEU A 140 -3.58 -13.42 13.43
N ASN A 141 -3.04 -12.50 14.26
CA ASN A 141 -1.76 -12.65 14.93
C ASN A 141 -1.63 -13.96 15.72
N ASP A 142 -2.63 -14.27 16.53
CA ASP A 142 -2.55 -15.47 17.40
C ASP A 142 -2.59 -16.76 16.57
N ARG A 143 -3.39 -16.77 15.49
CA ARG A 143 -3.44 -17.91 14.56
C ARG A 143 -2.12 -18.14 13.84
N PHE A 144 -1.43 -17.08 13.40
CA PHE A 144 -0.09 -17.18 12.79
C PHE A 144 0.93 -17.70 13.81
N LYS A 145 0.91 -17.19 15.05
CA LYS A 145 1.79 -17.66 16.12
C LYS A 145 1.57 -19.12 16.49
N GLU A 146 0.31 -19.55 16.63
CA GLU A 146 -0.05 -20.94 16.90
C GLU A 146 0.38 -21.89 15.80
N ALA A 147 0.30 -21.42 14.55
CA ALA A 147 0.76 -22.18 13.38
C ALA A 147 2.29 -22.19 13.21
N GLY A 148 3.04 -21.39 13.99
CA GLY A 148 4.48 -21.19 13.83
C GLY A 148 4.87 -20.49 12.54
N LEU A 149 3.98 -19.65 11.99
CA LEU A 149 4.16 -18.92 10.75
C LEU A 149 4.47 -17.45 10.98
N THR A 150 5.11 -16.84 9.99
CA THR A 150 5.42 -15.41 9.97
C THR A 150 4.49 -14.68 8.99
N ALA A 151 3.92 -13.55 9.42
CA ALA A 151 3.33 -12.56 8.55
C ALA A 151 4.13 -11.26 8.67
N LEU A 152 4.81 -10.86 7.59
CA LEU A 152 5.50 -9.58 7.51
C LEU A 152 4.61 -8.58 6.80
N LEU A 153 4.09 -7.62 7.56
CA LEU A 153 3.14 -6.62 7.07
C LEU A 153 3.85 -5.32 6.68
N GLY A 154 3.40 -4.70 5.59
CA GLY A 154 3.88 -3.40 5.15
C GLY A 154 5.35 -3.38 4.75
N SER A 155 5.81 -4.34 3.95
CA SER A 155 7.19 -4.43 3.48
C SER A 155 7.40 -3.70 2.15
N GLY A 156 7.03 -2.41 2.11
CA GLY A 156 7.21 -1.52 0.96
C GLY A 156 8.24 -0.42 1.22
N PHE A 157 8.01 0.77 0.65
CA PHE A 157 8.79 1.98 0.95
C PHE A 157 8.22 2.68 2.18
N ASP A 158 6.99 3.07 2.10
CA ASP A 158 6.10 3.63 3.09
C ASP A 158 4.74 2.89 2.97
N PRO A 159 4.48 2.00 3.89
CA PRO A 159 5.30 1.50 5.00
C PRO A 159 6.43 0.55 4.56
N GLY A 160 7.47 0.43 5.40
CA GLY A 160 8.55 -0.55 5.25
C GLY A 160 9.93 0.07 5.41
N VAL A 161 10.50 0.66 4.35
CA VAL A 161 11.83 1.28 4.39
C VAL A 161 11.90 2.41 5.41
N THR A 162 10.86 3.20 5.58
CA THR A 162 10.74 4.25 6.60
C THR A 162 10.86 3.72 8.03
N SER A 163 10.27 2.55 8.29
CA SER A 163 10.44 1.84 9.56
C SER A 163 11.88 1.33 9.75
N VAL A 164 12.52 0.84 8.68
CA VAL A 164 13.94 0.43 8.72
C VAL A 164 14.85 1.63 8.97
N PHE A 165 14.60 2.79 8.35
CA PHE A 165 15.34 4.02 8.63
C PHE A 165 15.23 4.42 10.10
N SER A 166 14.03 4.34 10.68
CA SER A 166 13.80 4.66 12.09
C SER A 166 14.53 3.72 13.03
N ALA A 167 14.47 2.41 12.77
CA ALA A 167 15.19 1.40 13.55
C ALA A 167 16.71 1.55 13.42
N TYR A 168 17.20 1.84 12.21
CA TYR A 168 18.62 2.08 11.97
C TYR A 168 19.13 3.35 12.66
N ALA A 169 18.35 4.43 12.59
CA ALA A 169 18.66 5.68 13.26
C ALA A 169 18.76 5.50 14.78
N LEU A 170 17.76 4.86 15.39
CA LEU A 170 17.75 4.55 16.81
C LEU A 170 18.93 3.68 17.24
N LYS A 171 19.32 2.71 16.41
CA LYS A 171 20.43 1.82 16.70
C LYS A 171 21.80 2.47 16.62
N HIS A 172 22.01 3.43 15.71
CA HIS A 172 23.34 3.88 15.33
C HIS A 172 23.61 5.37 15.58
N TYR A 173 22.59 6.20 15.70
CA TYR A 173 22.77 7.66 15.73
C TYR A 173 22.08 8.36 16.89
N PHE A 174 21.09 7.74 17.54
CA PHE A 174 20.29 8.35 18.61
C PHE A 174 20.20 7.43 19.81
N ASP A 175 20.37 7.97 21.01
CA ASP A 175 20.04 7.29 22.26
C ASP A 175 18.52 7.23 22.47
N GLU A 176 17.81 8.29 22.06
CA GLU A 176 16.35 8.42 22.07
C GLU A 176 15.87 9.20 20.84
N ILE A 177 14.74 8.81 20.27
CA ILE A 177 14.07 9.55 19.18
C ILE A 177 12.75 10.09 19.73
N HIS A 178 12.64 11.42 19.82
CA HIS A 178 11.44 12.07 20.33
C HIS A 178 10.44 12.41 19.23
N THR A 179 10.90 12.73 18.03
CA THR A 179 9.99 13.04 16.91
C THR A 179 10.47 12.39 15.61
N ILE A 180 9.50 11.94 14.83
CA ILE A 180 9.70 11.37 13.49
C ILE A 180 8.76 12.10 12.54
N ASP A 181 9.30 12.81 11.55
CA ASP A 181 8.54 13.28 10.40
C ASP A 181 8.97 12.45 9.19
N ILE A 182 8.04 11.69 8.62
CA ILE A 182 8.23 10.89 7.41
C ILE A 182 7.81 11.75 6.24
N LEU A 183 8.65 11.82 5.21
CA LEU A 183 8.44 12.68 4.05
C LEU A 183 8.51 11.84 2.77
N ASP A 184 7.40 11.76 2.04
CA ASP A 184 7.34 11.20 0.69
C ASP A 184 7.20 12.33 -0.33
N CYS A 185 8.23 12.46 -1.17
CA CYS A 185 8.27 13.42 -2.26
C CYS A 185 8.31 12.74 -3.61
N ASN A 186 7.24 12.81 -4.34
CA ASN A 186 7.23 12.49 -5.75
C ASN A 186 7.49 13.75 -6.58
N GLY A 187 8.74 13.98 -6.91
CA GLY A 187 9.18 15.12 -7.75
C GLY A 187 9.22 14.80 -9.25
N GLY A 188 8.68 13.66 -9.67
CA GLY A 188 8.62 13.26 -11.07
C GLY A 188 7.48 13.92 -11.84
N ASP A 189 7.70 14.18 -13.13
CA ASP A 189 6.68 14.64 -14.09
C ASP A 189 6.48 13.58 -15.15
N HIS A 190 5.28 13.03 -15.27
CA HIS A 190 4.86 12.06 -16.27
C HIS A 190 4.13 12.69 -17.45
N GLY A 191 3.94 14.01 -17.46
CA GLY A 191 3.32 14.79 -18.54
C GLY A 191 1.79 14.69 -18.63
N TYR A 192 1.10 14.09 -17.67
CA TYR A 192 -0.36 14.13 -17.55
C TYR A 192 -0.79 15.23 -16.57
N PRO A 193 -1.87 15.97 -16.88
CA PRO A 193 -2.42 16.95 -15.93
C PRO A 193 -2.87 16.33 -14.61
N PHE A 194 -3.37 15.07 -14.68
CA PHE A 194 -3.83 14.31 -13.56
C PHE A 194 -3.58 12.81 -13.79
N ALA A 195 -2.82 12.19 -12.90
CA ALA A 195 -2.60 10.75 -12.83
C ALA A 195 -2.10 10.38 -11.44
N THR A 196 -2.13 9.10 -11.10
CA THR A 196 -1.66 8.57 -9.82
C THR A 196 -0.52 7.58 -10.04
N ASN A 197 0.43 7.50 -9.13
CA ASN A 197 1.62 6.65 -9.29
C ASN A 197 1.36 5.17 -8.94
N PHE A 198 0.29 4.91 -8.23
CA PHE A 198 -0.21 3.56 -7.91
C PHE A 198 -1.71 3.51 -8.19
N ASN A 199 -2.41 2.47 -7.72
CA ASN A 199 -3.84 2.30 -8.02
C ASN A 199 -4.64 3.58 -7.79
N PRO A 200 -5.30 4.14 -8.81
CA PRO A 200 -5.98 5.44 -8.70
C PRO A 200 -7.04 5.48 -7.61
N GLU A 201 -7.80 4.40 -7.44
CA GLU A 201 -8.84 4.34 -6.43
C GLU A 201 -8.25 4.43 -5.01
N ILE A 202 -7.22 3.63 -4.72
CA ILE A 202 -6.57 3.63 -3.41
C ILE A 202 -5.97 5.01 -3.14
N ASN A 203 -5.22 5.59 -4.08
CA ASN A 203 -4.64 6.92 -3.93
C ASN A 203 -5.69 8.00 -3.66
N LEU A 204 -6.78 8.01 -4.42
CA LEU A 204 -7.83 9.03 -4.27
C LEU A 204 -8.58 8.89 -2.93
N ARG A 205 -8.82 7.67 -2.48
CA ARG A 205 -9.46 7.39 -1.18
C ARG A 205 -8.56 7.82 -0.01
N GLU A 206 -7.27 7.49 -0.08
CA GLU A 206 -6.27 7.87 0.91
C GLU A 206 -6.18 9.40 1.05
N VAL A 207 -6.00 10.11 -0.05
CA VAL A 207 -5.86 11.58 -0.05
C VAL A 207 -7.15 12.31 0.36
N SER A 208 -8.31 11.69 0.16
CA SER A 208 -9.63 12.21 0.59
C SER A 208 -9.96 11.91 2.05
N ALA A 209 -9.24 10.99 2.69
CA ALA A 209 -9.49 10.61 4.07
C ALA A 209 -8.97 11.68 5.06
N ASN A 210 -9.49 11.66 6.28
CA ASN A 210 -8.94 12.45 7.37
C ASN A 210 -7.48 12.07 7.59
N GLY A 211 -6.64 13.09 7.82
CA GLY A 211 -5.27 12.88 8.28
C GLY A 211 -5.25 12.47 9.75
N SER A 212 -4.22 11.78 10.17
CA SER A 212 -3.96 11.58 11.59
C SER A 212 -2.48 11.40 11.86
N TYR A 213 -2.07 11.73 13.08
CA TYR A 213 -0.70 11.58 13.53
C TYR A 213 -0.64 11.22 15.02
N TRP A 214 0.49 10.66 15.44
CA TRP A 214 0.72 10.33 16.85
C TRP A 214 1.36 11.49 17.58
N GLU A 215 0.82 11.87 18.75
CA GLU A 215 1.39 12.91 19.60
C GLU A 215 1.15 12.62 21.08
N ASN A 216 2.21 12.58 21.88
CA ASN A 216 2.18 12.44 23.34
C ASN A 216 1.30 11.28 23.86
N GLY A 217 1.37 10.13 23.20
CA GLY A 217 0.66 8.93 23.65
C GLY A 217 -0.76 8.78 23.10
N HIS A 218 -1.20 9.64 22.19
CA HIS A 218 -2.54 9.54 21.59
C HIS A 218 -2.54 9.95 20.11
N TRP A 219 -3.58 9.55 19.41
CA TRP A 219 -3.82 9.97 18.04
C TRP A 219 -4.48 11.35 17.97
N VAL A 220 -4.05 12.16 17.02
CA VAL A 220 -4.64 13.45 16.69
C VAL A 220 -5.15 13.37 15.26
N GLU A 221 -6.45 13.53 15.09
CA GLU A 221 -7.09 13.54 13.76
C GLU A 221 -7.20 14.95 13.21
N THR A 222 -7.04 15.10 11.90
CA THR A 222 -7.18 16.35 11.15
C THR A 222 -8.13 16.16 9.97
N LYS A 223 -8.62 17.25 9.40
CA LYS A 223 -9.32 17.17 8.12
C LYS A 223 -8.36 16.76 7.00
N PRO A 224 -8.89 16.25 5.87
CA PRO A 224 -8.05 15.90 4.73
C PRO A 224 -7.14 17.05 4.33
N MET A 225 -5.83 16.80 4.24
CA MET A 225 -4.80 17.75 3.81
C MET A 225 -4.77 19.11 4.56
N GLU A 226 -5.30 19.16 5.79
CA GLU A 226 -5.40 20.40 6.58
C GLU A 226 -4.04 20.97 6.97
N ILE A 227 -3.09 20.11 7.33
CA ILE A 227 -1.75 20.53 7.71
C ILE A 227 -0.83 20.49 6.50
N LYS A 228 -0.40 21.68 6.09
CA LYS A 228 0.53 21.90 5.00
C LYS A 228 1.87 22.38 5.54
N ARG A 229 2.96 21.90 4.98
CA ARG A 229 4.33 22.38 5.23
C ARG A 229 5.09 22.50 3.92
N GLU A 230 6.10 23.35 3.91
CA GLU A 230 7.06 23.46 2.83
C GLU A 230 8.38 22.81 3.27
N TYR A 231 9.04 22.09 2.36
CA TYR A 231 10.33 21.48 2.62
C TYR A 231 11.20 21.50 1.36
N ASN A 232 12.50 21.75 1.55
CA ASN A 232 13.47 21.72 0.47
C ASN A 232 14.08 20.31 0.36
N PHE A 233 13.50 19.50 -0.50
CA PHE A 233 13.91 18.10 -0.68
C PHE A 233 15.25 18.00 -1.41
N PRO A 234 16.18 17.17 -0.92
CA PRO A 234 17.47 16.96 -1.57
C PRO A 234 17.31 16.57 -3.04
N GLN A 235 17.99 17.28 -3.95
CA GLN A 235 17.98 17.07 -5.40
C GLN A 235 16.62 17.24 -6.12
N VAL A 236 15.56 17.64 -5.42
CA VAL A 236 14.24 17.94 -5.97
C VAL A 236 13.92 19.43 -5.84
N GLY A 237 14.33 20.04 -4.72
CA GLY A 237 14.02 21.44 -4.39
C GLY A 237 12.79 21.59 -3.50
N GLU A 238 12.33 22.82 -3.40
CA GLU A 238 11.24 23.21 -2.51
C GLU A 238 9.88 22.71 -3.00
N LYS A 239 9.16 22.03 -2.11
CA LYS A 239 7.83 21.44 -2.37
C LYS A 239 6.91 21.64 -1.18
N ASP A 240 5.64 21.88 -1.50
CA ASP A 240 4.55 21.75 -0.55
C ASP A 240 4.29 20.29 -0.23
N MET A 241 4.18 19.94 1.04
CA MET A 241 3.80 18.63 1.52
C MET A 241 2.62 18.71 2.49
N TYR A 242 1.78 17.69 2.48
CA TYR A 242 0.53 17.63 3.22
C TYR A 242 0.51 16.44 4.15
N LEU A 243 0.01 16.66 5.37
CA LEU A 243 -0.14 15.58 6.36
C LEU A 243 -1.29 14.66 5.96
N LEU A 244 -1.00 13.37 5.91
CA LEU A 244 -1.96 12.30 5.73
C LEU A 244 -1.91 11.35 6.93
N HIS A 245 -2.95 10.50 7.10
CA HIS A 245 -2.79 9.28 7.85
C HIS A 245 -1.90 8.32 7.04
N HIS A 246 -1.01 7.61 7.72
CA HIS A 246 -0.24 6.54 7.08
C HIS A 246 0.08 5.43 8.09
N GLU A 247 0.01 4.21 7.66
CA GLU A 247 -0.05 3.04 8.55
C GLU A 247 1.24 2.72 9.29
N GLU A 248 2.42 3.12 8.80
CA GLU A 248 3.67 2.90 9.56
C GLU A 248 3.74 3.68 10.87
N ILE A 249 2.92 4.74 11.02
CA ILE A 249 2.83 5.48 12.28
C ILE A 249 2.41 4.54 13.41
N GLU A 250 1.53 3.56 13.14
CA GLU A 250 1.07 2.58 14.13
C GLU A 250 2.24 1.74 14.67
N SER A 251 3.06 1.22 13.77
CA SER A 251 4.19 0.38 14.14
C SER A 251 5.30 1.18 14.83
N LEU A 252 5.57 2.40 14.39
CA LEU A 252 6.57 3.28 14.98
C LEU A 252 6.15 3.76 16.37
N ALA A 253 4.88 4.13 16.56
CA ALA A 253 4.34 4.52 17.86
C ALA A 253 4.44 3.39 18.91
N LYS A 254 4.31 2.14 18.45
CA LYS A 254 4.40 0.95 19.31
C LYS A 254 5.85 0.56 19.62
N ASN A 255 6.78 0.71 18.67
CA ASN A 255 8.09 0.09 18.71
C ASN A 255 9.26 1.08 18.92
N VAL A 256 9.05 2.40 18.82
CA VAL A 256 10.07 3.40 19.13
C VAL A 256 9.88 3.92 20.55
N PRO A 257 10.71 3.51 21.52
CA PRO A 257 10.55 3.90 22.92
C PRO A 257 10.69 5.42 23.10
N GLY A 258 9.80 6.02 23.89
CA GLY A 258 9.89 7.44 24.24
C GLY A 258 9.49 8.42 23.13
N VAL A 259 9.05 7.95 21.97
CA VAL A 259 8.62 8.81 20.88
C VAL A 259 7.38 9.65 21.29
N LYS A 260 7.46 10.96 21.04
CA LYS A 260 6.42 11.92 21.41
C LYS A 260 5.55 12.34 20.25
N ARG A 261 6.09 12.34 19.01
CA ARG A 261 5.33 12.72 17.82
C ARG A 261 5.83 11.97 16.59
N ILE A 262 4.88 11.45 15.80
CA ILE A 262 5.14 10.82 14.50
C ILE A 262 4.14 11.38 13.51
N ARG A 263 4.63 11.89 12.36
CA ARG A 263 3.80 12.45 11.28
C ARG A 263 4.27 11.92 9.94
N PHE A 264 3.33 11.75 9.03
CA PHE A 264 3.61 11.44 7.62
C PHE A 264 3.17 12.60 6.73
N PHE A 265 4.01 12.93 5.76
CA PHE A 265 3.74 13.98 4.79
C PHE A 265 4.02 13.49 3.37
N MET A 266 3.10 13.78 2.46
CA MET A 266 3.26 13.50 1.03
C MET A 266 3.15 14.79 0.21
N THR A 267 3.89 14.86 -0.90
CA THR A 267 3.86 16.01 -1.81
C THR A 267 2.86 15.81 -2.94
N PHE A 268 2.18 16.90 -3.30
CA PHE A 268 1.25 16.91 -4.43
C PHE A 268 1.50 18.14 -5.30
N GLY A 269 1.47 17.96 -6.62
CA GLY A 269 1.53 19.07 -7.57
C GLY A 269 0.23 19.86 -7.60
N GLN A 270 0.30 21.17 -7.87
CA GLN A 270 -0.88 22.04 -7.94
C GLN A 270 -1.93 21.59 -8.97
N SER A 271 -1.49 21.02 -10.09
CA SER A 271 -2.40 20.44 -11.09
C SER A 271 -3.21 19.28 -10.49
N TYR A 272 -2.54 18.34 -9.78
CA TYR A 272 -3.19 17.23 -9.11
C TYR A 272 -4.26 17.73 -8.13
N LEU A 273 -3.90 18.65 -7.24
CA LEU A 273 -4.82 19.20 -6.22
C LEU A 273 -6.04 19.87 -6.83
N THR A 274 -5.85 20.61 -7.93
CA THR A 274 -6.93 21.31 -8.63
C THR A 274 -7.93 20.32 -9.23
N HIS A 275 -7.44 19.28 -9.92
CA HIS A 275 -8.30 18.26 -10.52
C HIS A 275 -8.99 17.43 -9.44
N MET A 276 -8.27 17.01 -8.41
CA MET A 276 -8.83 16.25 -7.32
C MET A 276 -9.99 17.01 -6.64
N LYS A 277 -9.80 18.31 -6.36
CA LYS A 277 -10.85 19.13 -5.75
C LYS A 277 -12.09 19.26 -6.65
N CYS A 278 -11.90 19.38 -7.96
CA CYS A 278 -12.99 19.41 -8.92
C CYS A 278 -13.76 18.09 -8.92
N LEU A 279 -13.05 16.96 -8.98
CA LEU A 279 -13.65 15.62 -8.98
C LEU A 279 -14.39 15.31 -7.69
N GLU A 280 -13.86 15.73 -6.54
CA GLU A 280 -14.53 15.64 -5.25
C GLU A 280 -15.84 16.44 -5.23
N ASN A 281 -15.79 17.71 -5.66
CA ASN A 281 -16.94 18.61 -5.65
C ASN A 281 -18.10 18.13 -6.54
N VAL A 282 -17.82 17.40 -7.61
CA VAL A 282 -18.85 16.83 -8.50
C VAL A 282 -19.23 15.38 -8.14
N GLY A 283 -18.71 14.84 -7.04
CA GLY A 283 -19.03 13.50 -6.54
C GLY A 283 -18.35 12.34 -7.28
N MET A 284 -17.35 12.61 -8.13
CA MET A 284 -16.65 11.55 -8.88
C MET A 284 -15.76 10.65 -8.01
N LEU A 285 -15.47 11.05 -6.77
CA LEU A 285 -14.71 10.24 -5.82
C LEU A 285 -15.60 9.35 -4.94
N SER A 286 -16.92 9.36 -5.17
CA SER A 286 -17.86 8.53 -4.41
C SER A 286 -17.66 7.03 -4.69
N THR A 287 -17.63 6.25 -3.61
CA THR A 287 -17.67 4.77 -3.66
C THR A 287 -19.10 4.22 -3.70
N SER A 288 -20.11 5.05 -3.41
CA SER A 288 -21.51 4.64 -3.45
C SER A 288 -22.02 4.60 -4.87
N PRO A 289 -22.75 3.54 -5.27
CA PRO A 289 -23.25 3.40 -6.62
C PRO A 289 -24.36 4.41 -6.93
N ILE A 290 -24.41 4.86 -8.18
CA ILE A 290 -25.44 5.71 -8.74
C ILE A 290 -26.14 5.02 -9.93
N GLN A 291 -27.39 5.38 -10.20
CA GLN A 291 -28.12 4.90 -11.37
C GLN A 291 -27.90 5.83 -12.57
N PHE A 292 -27.37 5.28 -13.68
CA PHE A 292 -27.17 6.00 -14.93
C PHE A 292 -27.70 5.18 -16.11
N GLN A 293 -28.72 5.67 -16.80
CA GLN A 293 -29.34 5.01 -17.97
C GLN A 293 -29.75 3.54 -17.74
N GLY A 294 -30.25 3.23 -16.53
CA GLY A 294 -30.67 1.89 -16.15
C GLY A 294 -29.53 0.93 -15.76
N GLN A 295 -28.30 1.43 -15.66
CA GLN A 295 -27.15 0.71 -15.16
C GLN A 295 -26.67 1.30 -13.83
N GLU A 296 -26.13 0.46 -12.96
CA GLU A 296 -25.48 0.89 -11.75
C GLU A 296 -24.01 1.20 -12.05
N ILE A 297 -23.54 2.37 -11.64
CA ILE A 297 -22.15 2.84 -11.83
C ILE A 297 -21.63 3.34 -10.49
N VAL A 298 -20.45 2.90 -10.11
CA VAL A 298 -19.68 3.47 -9.00
C VAL A 298 -18.77 4.57 -9.54
N PRO A 299 -18.96 5.86 -9.17
CA PRO A 299 -18.25 6.98 -9.79
C PRO A 299 -16.73 6.85 -9.78
N ILE A 300 -16.13 6.47 -8.64
CA ILE A 300 -14.67 6.31 -8.54
C ILE A 300 -14.13 5.18 -9.43
N GLN A 301 -14.91 4.09 -9.64
CA GLN A 301 -14.51 3.00 -10.53
C GLN A 301 -14.56 3.44 -11.99
N PHE A 302 -15.55 4.26 -12.35
CA PHE A 302 -15.61 4.86 -13.68
C PHE A 302 -14.45 5.82 -13.91
N LEU A 303 -14.13 6.69 -12.95
CA LEU A 303 -12.96 7.57 -13.00
C LEU A 303 -11.66 6.78 -13.17
N LYS A 304 -11.47 5.73 -12.39
CA LYS A 304 -10.30 4.84 -12.46
C LYS A 304 -10.10 4.26 -13.86
N ALA A 305 -11.19 3.91 -14.55
CA ALA A 305 -11.13 3.38 -15.92
C ALA A 305 -10.69 4.41 -16.96
N LEU A 306 -10.83 5.71 -16.67
CA LEU A 306 -10.41 6.82 -17.53
C LEU A 306 -8.96 7.27 -17.30
N LEU A 307 -8.41 6.99 -16.12
CA LEU A 307 -7.06 7.42 -15.76
C LEU A 307 -5.99 6.53 -16.41
N PRO A 308 -4.79 7.08 -16.66
CA PRO A 308 -3.67 6.28 -17.16
C PRO A 308 -3.34 5.13 -16.20
N ASP A 309 -3.00 3.96 -16.76
CA ASP A 309 -2.46 2.86 -15.96
C ASP A 309 -1.14 3.31 -15.31
N PRO A 310 -1.01 3.28 -13.98
CA PRO A 310 0.22 3.65 -13.28
C PRO A 310 1.47 2.92 -13.81
N ALA A 311 1.34 1.65 -14.23
CA ALA A 311 2.44 0.89 -14.82
C ALA A 311 2.97 1.52 -16.12
N SER A 312 2.18 2.34 -16.81
CA SER A 312 2.58 3.04 -18.04
C SER A 312 3.35 4.34 -17.79
N LEU A 313 3.39 4.85 -16.57
CA LEU A 313 3.98 6.15 -16.25
C LEU A 313 5.50 6.09 -16.16
N GLY A 314 6.07 5.01 -15.64
CA GLY A 314 7.50 4.87 -15.37
C GLY A 314 8.40 5.26 -16.57
N PRO A 315 8.19 4.73 -17.78
CA PRO A 315 9.04 5.02 -18.94
C PRO A 315 9.04 6.48 -19.39
N ARG A 316 8.03 7.26 -19.01
CA ARG A 316 7.86 8.65 -19.41
C ARG A 316 8.08 9.65 -18.28
N THR A 317 8.21 9.18 -17.04
CA THR A 317 8.43 10.05 -15.88
C THR A 317 9.85 10.59 -15.90
N VAL A 318 9.97 11.91 -15.80
CA VAL A 318 11.23 12.64 -15.70
C VAL A 318 11.26 13.33 -14.34
N GLY A 319 12.38 13.17 -13.61
CA GLY A 319 12.53 13.76 -12.28
C GLY A 319 13.02 12.76 -11.25
N LYS A 320 12.83 13.07 -9.97
CA LYS A 320 13.32 12.27 -8.86
C LYS A 320 12.25 12.12 -7.79
N THR A 321 12.23 10.96 -7.16
CA THR A 321 11.50 10.70 -5.92
C THR A 321 12.46 10.80 -4.74
N ASN A 322 12.00 11.28 -3.61
CA ASN A 322 12.76 11.38 -2.38
C ASN A 322 11.88 10.93 -1.22
N ILE A 323 12.28 9.85 -0.55
CA ILE A 323 11.60 9.35 0.65
C ILE A 323 12.60 9.34 1.78
N GLY A 324 12.21 9.84 2.95
CA GLY A 324 13.09 9.90 4.10
C GLY A 324 12.38 10.25 5.39
N CYS A 325 13.17 10.26 6.48
CA CYS A 325 12.69 10.60 7.79
C CYS A 325 13.55 11.71 8.41
N ILE A 326 12.91 12.62 9.12
CA ILE A 326 13.57 13.61 9.98
C ILE A 326 13.37 13.15 11.42
N PHE A 327 14.47 12.95 12.13
CA PHE A 327 14.50 12.51 13.52
C PHE A 327 15.01 13.64 14.43
N ASN A 328 14.41 13.77 15.62
CA ASN A 328 14.90 14.63 16.69
C ASN A 328 14.78 13.91 18.03
#